data_3ed2671adfc6f4aaaec3ff1786cd458b
#
_entry.id   3ed2671adfc6f4aaaec3ff1786cd458b
#
_cell.length_a   1.000
_cell.length_b   1.000
_cell.length_c   1.000
_cell.angle_alpha   90.00
_cell.angle_beta   90.00
_cell.angle_gamma   90.00
#
_symmetry.space_group_name_H-M   'P 1'
#
loop_
_entity.id
_entity.type
_entity.pdbx_description
1 polymer ?
#
loop_
_entity_poly.entity_id
_entity_poly.type
_entity_poly.pdbx_seq_one_letter_code
_entity_poly.pdbx_strand_id
1 'polypeptide(L)'
;MSEWKKVKIGDFLTEREGRYKSDDSKISKYKRLDKIDFSGTIHISDKPTKTDMIIVHPGDLVISGINVAKGAVAVYQGDEPVCATIHYSSYTLDSSKVDLVYFKYFVKSPEFIAALQKQVKGGIKTEIKPKHLLPLEISIPDLQTQQEIVKKISLQLKKTEQLSVEIESQKNYIKQLRQNILQEAIEGKLTADWRKQNPVQKGNPDYDAEALFEQIQKERNNEKKQKELSPITDEEKTFEIPEGWKWVRLGEICKKITDGTHKTPKYTNSGIKFVSAKDIYNKELDFSHCKYISESEHKELYKRCNPELNDLLISKSGSIGTVVLNNVTFEFSLFESLALIKYTQSELVPKFMKFAVQYICNNLTISDIKGVCVKHLHLNVLSGQTLGLPPLAEQKEIVNKVETLLTKVKTLENQITEREQLTKQLMQSILKGYV
;
A
#
# COMPACT_ATOMS: atom_id res chain seq x y z
N MET A 1 -15.33 -43.87 -8.76
CA MET A 1 -15.70 -42.75 -7.86
C MET A 1 -16.34 -43.39 -6.65
N SER A 2 -15.78 -43.24 -5.46
CA SER A 2 -16.41 -43.72 -4.23
C SER A 2 -17.75 -43.02 -4.08
N GLU A 3 -18.84 -43.80 -3.86
CA GLU A 3 -20.16 -43.21 -3.60
C GLU A 3 -20.12 -42.41 -2.29
N TRP A 4 -20.45 -41.14 -2.37
CA TRP A 4 -20.58 -40.30 -1.19
C TRP A 4 -21.80 -40.73 -0.40
N LYS A 5 -21.62 -41.10 0.86
CA LYS A 5 -22.70 -41.58 1.72
C LYS A 5 -23.44 -40.39 2.34
N LYS A 6 -24.77 -40.46 2.30
CA LYS A 6 -25.62 -39.55 3.06
C LYS A 6 -25.58 -39.96 4.54
N VAL A 7 -25.16 -39.01 5.39
CA VAL A 7 -25.08 -39.18 6.85
C VAL A 7 -25.70 -37.97 7.54
N LYS A 8 -26.26 -38.17 8.71
CA LYS A 8 -26.68 -37.04 9.56
C LYS A 8 -25.48 -36.47 10.29
N ILE A 9 -25.43 -35.17 10.44
CA ILE A 9 -24.36 -34.53 11.19
C ILE A 9 -24.30 -35.04 12.62
N GLY A 10 -25.43 -35.31 13.27
CA GLY A 10 -25.52 -35.92 14.59
C GLY A 10 -24.96 -37.34 14.70
N ASP A 11 -24.65 -38.02 13.59
CA ASP A 11 -24.02 -39.35 13.65
C ASP A 11 -22.54 -39.28 14.00
N PHE A 12 -21.91 -38.09 13.89
CA PHE A 12 -20.49 -37.86 14.17
C PHE A 12 -20.20 -36.56 14.92
N LEU A 13 -21.19 -35.68 15.13
CA LEU A 13 -21.06 -34.49 16.00
C LEU A 13 -21.97 -34.65 17.21
N THR A 14 -21.40 -34.35 18.39
CA THR A 14 -22.10 -34.28 19.67
C THR A 14 -21.95 -32.91 20.30
N GLU A 15 -23.06 -32.27 20.67
CA GLU A 15 -23.00 -30.98 21.36
C GLU A 15 -22.28 -31.13 22.71
N ARG A 16 -21.38 -30.19 23.02
CA ARG A 16 -20.80 -30.10 24.38
C ARG A 16 -21.83 -29.48 25.32
N GLU A 17 -22.11 -30.21 26.40
CA GLU A 17 -22.91 -29.73 27.49
C GLU A 17 -22.10 -28.86 28.43
N GLY A 18 -22.78 -27.98 29.14
CA GLY A 18 -22.21 -27.13 30.19
C GLY A 18 -22.40 -25.64 29.90
N ARG A 19 -23.04 -24.95 30.87
CA ARG A 19 -23.17 -23.50 30.89
C ARG A 19 -22.63 -22.99 32.22
N TYR A 20 -21.85 -21.95 32.13
CA TYR A 20 -21.17 -21.36 33.26
C TYR A 20 -21.55 -19.89 33.37
N LYS A 21 -21.72 -19.37 34.57
CA LYS A 21 -21.85 -17.93 34.79
C LYS A 21 -20.53 -17.24 34.43
N SER A 22 -20.61 -16.00 33.99
CA SER A 22 -19.42 -15.24 33.58
C SER A 22 -18.36 -15.05 34.67
N ASP A 23 -18.73 -15.21 35.94
CA ASP A 23 -17.92 -15.12 37.16
C ASP A 23 -17.56 -16.51 37.78
N ASP A 24 -17.89 -17.62 37.08
CA ASP A 24 -17.59 -18.96 37.55
C ASP A 24 -16.07 -19.22 37.58
N SER A 25 -15.56 -19.67 38.70
CA SER A 25 -14.14 -20.01 38.89
C SER A 25 -13.60 -21.05 37.91
N LYS A 26 -14.48 -21.94 37.42
CA LYS A 26 -14.12 -23.00 36.46
C LYS A 26 -13.67 -22.44 35.07
N ILE A 27 -14.15 -21.26 34.70
CA ILE A 27 -13.82 -20.64 33.42
C ILE A 27 -12.85 -19.46 33.53
N SER A 28 -12.56 -18.99 34.76
CA SER A 28 -11.72 -17.80 34.98
C SER A 28 -10.30 -17.88 34.40
N LYS A 29 -9.78 -19.09 34.23
CA LYS A 29 -8.45 -19.35 33.64
C LYS A 29 -8.42 -19.35 32.11
N TYR A 30 -9.57 -19.37 31.43
CA TYR A 30 -9.63 -19.50 29.98
C TYR A 30 -9.78 -18.13 29.31
N LYS A 31 -9.04 -17.95 28.25
CA LYS A 31 -9.25 -16.82 27.34
C LYS A 31 -10.60 -16.91 26.67
N ARG A 32 -11.13 -15.77 26.21
CA ARG A 32 -12.44 -15.72 25.58
C ARG A 32 -12.34 -15.74 24.05
N LEU A 33 -13.13 -16.59 23.40
CA LEU A 33 -13.48 -16.47 21.99
C LEU A 33 -14.35 -15.22 21.83
N ASP A 34 -13.81 -14.18 21.19
CA ASP A 34 -14.48 -12.90 20.99
C ASP A 34 -15.44 -12.95 19.80
N LYS A 35 -14.95 -13.45 18.66
CA LYS A 35 -15.75 -13.65 17.45
C LYS A 35 -15.19 -14.74 16.54
N ILE A 36 -16.07 -15.31 15.70
CA ILE A 36 -15.73 -16.02 14.48
C ILE A 36 -16.11 -15.08 13.32
N ASP A 37 -15.16 -14.69 12.49
CA ASP A 37 -15.45 -13.88 11.32
C ASP A 37 -16.08 -14.72 10.18
N PHE A 38 -16.51 -14.05 9.11
CA PHE A 38 -17.18 -14.73 7.98
C PHE A 38 -16.24 -15.59 7.11
N SER A 39 -14.92 -15.46 7.32
CA SER A 39 -13.93 -16.38 6.74
C SER A 39 -13.76 -17.66 7.59
N GLY A 40 -14.40 -17.73 8.75
CA GLY A 40 -14.25 -18.80 9.74
C GLY A 40 -12.95 -18.69 10.55
N THR A 41 -12.40 -17.49 10.70
CA THR A 41 -11.26 -17.26 11.59
C THR A 41 -11.75 -16.95 12.99
N ILE A 42 -11.19 -17.65 13.99
CA ILE A 42 -11.48 -17.44 15.41
C ILE A 42 -10.57 -16.36 15.98
N HIS A 43 -11.17 -15.35 16.58
CA HIS A 43 -10.48 -14.27 17.30
C HIS A 43 -10.65 -14.44 18.79
N ILE A 44 -9.55 -14.39 19.54
CA ILE A 44 -9.49 -14.55 21.00
C ILE A 44 -9.16 -13.21 21.63
N SER A 45 -9.75 -12.91 22.78
CA SER A 45 -9.47 -11.70 23.55
C SER A 45 -9.62 -11.94 25.05
N ASP A 46 -9.05 -11.05 25.85
CA ASP A 46 -9.19 -11.04 27.32
C ASP A 46 -10.31 -10.11 27.80
N LYS A 47 -11.18 -9.62 26.88
CA LYS A 47 -12.26 -8.69 27.23
C LYS A 47 -13.30 -9.36 28.12
N PRO A 48 -13.69 -8.77 29.26
CA PRO A 48 -14.71 -9.31 30.12
C PRO A 48 -16.10 -9.31 29.45
N THR A 49 -16.98 -10.20 29.93
CA THR A 49 -18.40 -10.25 29.49
C THR A 49 -19.27 -10.55 30.70
N LYS A 50 -20.54 -10.14 30.65
CA LYS A 50 -21.57 -10.48 31.65
C LYS A 50 -22.47 -11.64 31.19
N THR A 51 -22.23 -12.14 29.95
CA THR A 51 -23.03 -13.21 29.37
C THR A 51 -22.54 -14.57 29.84
N ASP A 52 -23.45 -15.51 30.12
CA ASP A 52 -23.11 -16.88 30.40
C ASP A 52 -22.23 -17.50 29.32
N MET A 53 -21.40 -18.44 29.70
CA MET A 53 -20.33 -18.98 28.86
C MET A 53 -20.45 -20.50 28.66
N ILE A 54 -19.85 -20.97 27.58
CA ILE A 54 -19.56 -22.40 27.32
C ILE A 54 -18.04 -22.57 27.24
N ILE A 55 -17.54 -23.80 27.43
CA ILE A 55 -16.14 -24.16 27.21
C ILE A 55 -16.01 -24.77 25.82
N VAL A 56 -14.98 -24.32 25.08
CA VAL A 56 -14.60 -24.82 23.74
C VAL A 56 -13.24 -25.48 23.88
N HIS A 57 -13.14 -26.74 23.50
CA HIS A 57 -11.88 -27.49 23.52
C HIS A 57 -11.19 -27.52 22.15
N PRO A 58 -9.86 -27.75 22.10
CA PRO A 58 -9.16 -28.04 20.85
C PRO A 58 -9.86 -29.15 20.04
N GLY A 59 -10.04 -28.92 18.75
CA GLY A 59 -10.75 -29.86 17.87
C GLY A 59 -12.27 -29.69 17.78
N ASP A 60 -12.88 -28.88 18.67
CA ASP A 60 -14.32 -28.66 18.62
C ASP A 60 -14.73 -27.83 17.39
N LEU A 61 -15.85 -28.21 16.78
CA LEU A 61 -16.56 -27.34 15.84
C LEU A 61 -17.30 -26.27 16.64
N VAL A 62 -17.04 -25.02 16.33
CA VAL A 62 -17.70 -23.86 16.97
C VAL A 62 -18.54 -23.13 15.96
N ILE A 63 -19.79 -22.88 16.32
CA ILE A 63 -20.77 -22.22 15.46
C ILE A 63 -21.29 -20.97 16.18
N SER A 64 -21.27 -19.82 15.47
CA SER A 64 -22.01 -18.65 15.91
C SER A 64 -23.47 -18.80 15.55
N GLY A 65 -24.34 -18.96 16.55
CA GLY A 65 -25.78 -19.14 16.34
C GLY A 65 -26.41 -18.03 15.51
N ILE A 66 -25.91 -16.82 15.59
CA ILE A 66 -26.47 -15.62 14.92
C ILE A 66 -25.92 -15.43 13.49
N ASN A 67 -24.66 -15.80 13.25
CA ASN A 67 -23.96 -15.46 12.01
C ASN A 67 -23.52 -16.68 11.17
N VAL A 68 -23.96 -17.87 11.51
CA VAL A 68 -23.54 -19.10 10.80
C VAL A 68 -23.93 -19.08 9.32
N ALA A 69 -25.11 -18.55 8.99
CA ALA A 69 -25.55 -18.38 7.59
C ALA A 69 -24.62 -17.45 6.76
N LYS A 70 -23.76 -16.68 7.42
CA LYS A 70 -22.74 -15.84 6.80
C LYS A 70 -21.35 -16.49 6.82
N GLY A 71 -21.24 -17.75 7.27
CA GLY A 71 -19.97 -18.46 7.36
C GLY A 71 -19.24 -18.36 8.71
N ALA A 72 -19.87 -17.84 9.76
CA ALA A 72 -19.27 -17.79 11.10
C ALA A 72 -19.30 -19.17 11.78
N VAL A 73 -18.55 -20.11 11.23
CA VAL A 73 -18.35 -21.48 11.69
C VAL A 73 -16.87 -21.84 11.53
N ALA A 74 -16.28 -22.50 12.52
CA ALA A 74 -14.89 -22.92 12.50
C ALA A 74 -14.61 -24.12 13.39
N VAL A 75 -13.55 -24.83 13.10
CA VAL A 75 -12.95 -25.81 14.03
C VAL A 75 -11.89 -25.07 14.85
N TYR A 76 -12.01 -25.14 16.17
CA TYR A 76 -11.05 -24.53 17.07
C TYR A 76 -9.74 -25.32 17.08
N GLN A 77 -8.60 -24.63 16.80
CA GLN A 77 -7.28 -25.23 16.65
C GLN A 77 -6.24 -24.72 17.66
N GLY A 78 -6.68 -24.07 18.75
CA GLY A 78 -5.76 -23.69 19.82
C GLY A 78 -5.29 -24.91 20.61
N ASP A 79 -4.22 -24.76 21.37
CA ASP A 79 -3.65 -25.84 22.20
C ASP A 79 -4.38 -26.01 23.52
N GLU A 80 -5.03 -24.95 24.03
CA GLU A 80 -5.74 -24.94 25.32
C GLU A 80 -7.22 -24.60 25.13
N PRO A 81 -8.10 -25.05 26.05
CA PRO A 81 -9.52 -24.69 26.00
C PRO A 81 -9.71 -23.17 26.15
N VAL A 82 -10.77 -22.66 25.51
CA VAL A 82 -11.22 -21.27 25.62
C VAL A 82 -12.69 -21.24 26.05
N CYS A 83 -13.17 -20.11 26.52
CA CYS A 83 -14.58 -19.91 26.79
C CYS A 83 -15.24 -19.06 25.68
N ALA A 84 -16.49 -19.34 25.36
CA ALA A 84 -17.30 -18.57 24.42
C ALA A 84 -18.64 -18.21 25.04
N THR A 85 -19.28 -17.12 24.61
CA THR A 85 -20.62 -16.78 25.10
C THR A 85 -21.65 -17.83 24.60
N ILE A 86 -22.77 -17.98 25.30
CA ILE A 86 -23.88 -18.90 24.94
C ILE A 86 -24.52 -18.60 23.57
N HIS A 87 -24.08 -17.55 22.86
CA HIS A 87 -24.44 -17.31 21.46
C HIS A 87 -23.67 -18.21 20.50
N TYR A 88 -22.70 -18.95 21.00
CA TYR A 88 -21.98 -20.00 20.30
C TYR A 88 -22.44 -21.38 20.80
N SER A 89 -22.30 -22.36 19.92
CA SER A 89 -22.42 -23.78 20.27
C SER A 89 -21.11 -24.47 19.93
N SER A 90 -20.69 -25.42 20.76
CA SER A 90 -19.47 -26.20 20.58
C SER A 90 -19.83 -27.67 20.47
N TYR A 91 -19.16 -28.36 19.53
CA TYR A 91 -19.44 -29.78 19.22
C TYR A 91 -18.13 -30.58 19.19
N THR A 92 -18.17 -31.78 19.75
CA THR A 92 -17.11 -32.79 19.56
C THR A 92 -17.32 -33.54 18.27
N LEU A 93 -16.22 -33.94 17.62
CA LEU A 93 -16.22 -34.70 16.38
C LEU A 93 -15.71 -36.14 16.64
N ASP A 94 -16.43 -37.12 16.14
CA ASP A 94 -15.99 -38.51 16.14
C ASP A 94 -15.00 -38.75 14.99
N SER A 95 -13.71 -38.75 15.35
CA SER A 95 -12.59 -38.90 14.42
C SER A 95 -12.50 -40.28 13.75
N SER A 96 -13.28 -41.29 14.23
CA SER A 96 -13.37 -42.61 13.56
C SER A 96 -14.26 -42.57 12.33
N LYS A 97 -15.09 -41.54 12.20
CA LYS A 97 -16.04 -41.36 11.10
C LYS A 97 -15.68 -40.24 10.15
N VAL A 98 -15.14 -39.17 10.68
CA VAL A 98 -14.81 -37.95 9.92
C VAL A 98 -13.42 -37.42 10.29
N ASP A 99 -12.60 -37.18 9.29
CA ASP A 99 -11.30 -36.52 9.46
C ASP A 99 -11.49 -35.04 9.82
N LEU A 100 -10.84 -34.57 10.90
CA LEU A 100 -10.96 -33.20 11.41
C LEU A 100 -10.54 -32.15 10.37
N VAL A 101 -9.46 -32.40 9.62
CA VAL A 101 -8.94 -31.45 8.64
C VAL A 101 -9.86 -31.40 7.41
N TYR A 102 -10.37 -32.57 6.97
CA TYR A 102 -11.40 -32.63 5.93
C TYR A 102 -12.62 -31.80 6.35
N PHE A 103 -13.12 -32.04 7.55
CA PHE A 103 -14.31 -31.35 8.06
C PHE A 103 -14.11 -29.84 8.19
N LYS A 104 -12.90 -29.39 8.55
CA LYS A 104 -12.52 -27.97 8.54
C LYS A 104 -12.67 -27.33 7.17
N TYR A 105 -12.36 -28.03 6.09
CA TYR A 105 -12.60 -27.54 4.73
C TYR A 105 -14.07 -27.65 4.36
N PHE A 106 -14.71 -28.77 4.68
CA PHE A 106 -16.13 -29.04 4.38
C PHE A 106 -17.07 -27.98 4.93
N VAL A 107 -16.90 -27.55 6.18
CA VAL A 107 -17.76 -26.52 6.81
C VAL A 107 -17.68 -25.14 6.15
N LYS A 108 -16.68 -24.93 5.31
CA LYS A 108 -16.52 -23.71 4.50
C LYS A 108 -17.04 -23.86 3.06
N SER A 109 -17.52 -25.04 2.70
CA SER A 109 -18.03 -25.29 1.36
C SER A 109 -19.37 -24.59 1.12
N PRO A 110 -19.64 -24.18 -0.13
CA PRO A 110 -20.94 -23.63 -0.51
C PRO A 110 -22.11 -24.62 -0.22
N GLU A 111 -21.86 -25.90 -0.37
CA GLU A 111 -22.82 -26.98 -0.15
C GLU A 111 -23.26 -27.03 1.33
N PHE A 112 -22.33 -27.01 2.24
CA PHE A 112 -22.63 -26.99 3.68
C PHE A 112 -23.37 -25.71 4.08
N ILE A 113 -22.93 -24.55 3.61
CA ILE A 113 -23.57 -23.27 3.90
C ILE A 113 -25.01 -23.26 3.31
N ALA A 114 -25.18 -23.73 2.08
CA ALA A 114 -26.50 -23.80 1.45
C ALA A 114 -27.44 -24.78 2.19
N ALA A 115 -26.91 -25.91 2.64
CA ALA A 115 -27.68 -26.89 3.43
C ALA A 115 -28.11 -26.28 4.79
N LEU A 116 -27.21 -25.55 5.48
CA LEU A 116 -27.57 -24.82 6.69
C LEU A 116 -28.65 -23.75 6.46
N GLN A 117 -28.54 -23.00 5.37
CA GLN A 117 -29.51 -21.94 5.02
C GLN A 117 -30.91 -22.52 4.75
N LYS A 118 -31.02 -23.70 4.16
CA LYS A 118 -32.31 -24.40 3.93
C LYS A 118 -32.99 -24.82 5.22
N GLN A 119 -32.24 -25.16 6.28
CA GLN A 119 -32.81 -25.59 7.57
C GLN A 119 -33.39 -24.41 8.38
N VAL A 120 -33.00 -23.17 8.05
CA VAL A 120 -33.38 -22.00 8.82
C VAL A 120 -34.50 -21.25 8.07
N LYS A 121 -35.75 -21.54 8.40
CA LYS A 121 -36.90 -20.77 7.95
C LYS A 121 -36.96 -19.42 8.65
N GLY A 122 -36.52 -18.35 7.98
CA GLY A 122 -36.58 -16.96 8.51
C GLY A 122 -35.41 -16.10 8.02
N GLY A 123 -35.59 -14.77 8.01
CA GLY A 123 -34.64 -13.83 7.44
C GLY A 123 -33.29 -13.76 8.19
N ILE A 124 -32.49 -12.79 7.86
CA ILE A 124 -31.06 -12.56 8.21
C ILE A 124 -30.69 -12.71 9.71
N LYS A 125 -31.63 -12.85 10.63
CA LYS A 125 -31.43 -12.92 12.09
C LYS A 125 -31.79 -14.25 12.74
N THR A 126 -31.88 -15.34 12.00
CA THR A 126 -32.32 -16.63 12.58
C THR A 126 -31.13 -17.36 13.21
N GLU A 127 -31.25 -17.65 14.52
CA GLU A 127 -30.26 -18.39 15.29
C GLU A 127 -30.31 -19.89 14.95
N ILE A 128 -29.19 -20.48 14.53
CA ILE A 128 -29.03 -21.92 14.35
C ILE A 128 -28.71 -22.55 15.71
N LYS A 129 -29.56 -23.47 16.14
CA LYS A 129 -29.43 -24.26 17.37
C LYS A 129 -29.03 -25.69 17.03
N PRO A 130 -28.53 -26.48 18.00
CA PRO A 130 -28.17 -27.89 17.79
C PRO A 130 -29.28 -28.71 17.13
N LYS A 131 -30.56 -28.50 17.51
CA LYS A 131 -31.73 -29.14 16.90
C LYS A 131 -31.93 -28.88 15.39
N HIS A 132 -31.28 -27.84 14.84
CA HIS A 132 -31.32 -27.54 13.42
C HIS A 132 -30.11 -28.12 12.67
N LEU A 133 -28.94 -28.24 13.37
CA LEU A 133 -27.68 -28.71 12.79
C LEU A 133 -27.59 -30.23 12.78
N LEU A 134 -27.83 -30.87 13.93
CA LEU A 134 -27.60 -32.32 14.09
C LEU A 134 -28.44 -33.20 13.17
N PRO A 135 -29.73 -32.89 12.85
CA PRO A 135 -30.53 -33.65 11.89
C PRO A 135 -30.15 -33.41 10.41
N LEU A 136 -29.27 -32.45 10.12
CA LEU A 136 -28.90 -32.09 8.73
C LEU A 136 -28.21 -33.26 8.06
N GLU A 137 -28.75 -33.68 6.90
CA GLU A 137 -28.14 -34.69 6.06
C GLU A 137 -27.13 -34.06 5.11
N ILE A 138 -25.94 -34.61 5.08
CA ILE A 138 -24.83 -34.21 4.20
C ILE A 138 -24.29 -35.44 3.50
N SER A 139 -23.68 -35.24 2.33
CA SER A 139 -22.97 -36.31 1.62
C SER A 139 -21.46 -36.17 1.91
N ILE A 140 -20.83 -37.20 2.44
CA ILE A 140 -19.37 -37.24 2.71
C ILE A 140 -18.80 -38.57 2.17
N PRO A 141 -17.55 -38.59 1.72
CA PRO A 141 -16.84 -39.79 1.32
C PRO A 141 -16.41 -40.63 2.55
N ASP A 142 -15.93 -41.83 2.33
CA ASP A 142 -15.27 -42.62 3.36
C ASP A 142 -14.00 -41.95 3.91
N LEU A 143 -13.54 -42.38 5.09
CA LEU A 143 -12.42 -41.77 5.80
C LEU A 143 -11.12 -41.77 4.98
N GLN A 144 -10.86 -42.83 4.22
CA GLN A 144 -9.65 -42.90 3.37
C GLN A 144 -9.72 -41.83 2.26
N THR A 145 -10.85 -41.71 1.58
CA THR A 145 -11.09 -40.68 0.55
C THR A 145 -11.00 -39.25 1.16
N GLN A 146 -11.51 -39.04 2.38
CA GLN A 146 -11.36 -37.74 3.09
C GLN A 146 -9.87 -37.40 3.26
N GLN A 147 -9.04 -38.32 3.73
CA GLN A 147 -7.59 -38.13 3.91
C GLN A 147 -6.87 -37.85 2.58
N GLU A 148 -7.25 -38.53 1.48
CA GLU A 148 -6.72 -38.25 0.15
C GLU A 148 -7.07 -36.84 -0.34
N ILE A 149 -8.32 -36.39 -0.08
CA ILE A 149 -8.78 -35.03 -0.38
C ILE A 149 -7.95 -34.03 0.42
N VAL A 150 -7.78 -34.23 1.71
CA VAL A 150 -6.94 -33.37 2.58
C VAL A 150 -5.52 -33.26 2.05
N LYS A 151 -4.91 -34.39 1.67
CA LYS A 151 -3.56 -34.41 1.12
C LYS A 151 -3.46 -33.59 -0.17
N LYS A 152 -4.44 -33.72 -1.08
CA LYS A 152 -4.50 -32.94 -2.34
C LYS A 152 -4.69 -31.46 -2.08
N ILE A 153 -5.66 -31.08 -1.22
CA ILE A 153 -5.90 -29.68 -0.83
C ILE A 153 -4.65 -29.07 -0.20
N SER A 154 -4.05 -29.76 0.78
CA SER A 154 -2.86 -29.27 1.49
C SER A 154 -1.68 -29.04 0.55
N LEU A 155 -1.45 -29.94 -0.41
CA LEU A 155 -0.40 -29.76 -1.43
C LEU A 155 -0.65 -28.54 -2.32
N GLN A 156 -1.89 -28.33 -2.75
CA GLN A 156 -2.26 -27.20 -3.59
C GLN A 156 -2.20 -25.88 -2.83
N LEU A 157 -2.68 -25.84 -1.58
CA LEU A 157 -2.60 -24.65 -0.73
C LEU A 157 -1.14 -24.26 -0.48
N LYS A 158 -0.26 -25.23 -0.21
CA LYS A 158 1.17 -24.97 -0.06
C LYS A 158 1.79 -24.35 -1.31
N LYS A 159 1.41 -24.83 -2.51
CA LYS A 159 1.87 -24.22 -3.78
C LYS A 159 1.35 -22.78 -3.96
N THR A 160 0.09 -22.50 -3.62
CA THR A 160 -0.45 -21.13 -3.71
C THR A 160 0.17 -20.19 -2.69
N GLU A 161 0.54 -20.68 -1.52
CA GLU A 161 1.28 -19.91 -0.52
C GLU A 161 2.69 -19.55 -1.03
N GLN A 162 3.41 -20.50 -1.63
CA GLN A 162 4.70 -20.25 -2.28
C GLN A 162 4.59 -19.18 -3.38
N LEU A 163 3.56 -19.26 -4.24
CA LEU A 163 3.28 -18.24 -5.25
C LEU A 163 3.03 -16.86 -4.63
N SER A 164 2.32 -16.79 -3.50
CA SER A 164 2.05 -15.53 -2.82
C SER A 164 3.34 -14.88 -2.27
N VAL A 165 4.24 -15.68 -1.71
CA VAL A 165 5.57 -15.22 -1.25
C VAL A 165 6.42 -14.73 -2.43
N GLU A 166 6.42 -15.44 -3.55
CA GLU A 166 7.14 -15.03 -4.75
C GLU A 166 6.59 -13.70 -5.32
N ILE A 167 5.27 -13.55 -5.38
CA ILE A 167 4.62 -12.30 -5.83
C ILE A 167 5.05 -11.12 -4.95
N GLU A 168 5.09 -11.28 -3.63
CA GLU A 168 5.53 -10.21 -2.74
C GLU A 168 7.01 -9.86 -2.93
N SER A 169 7.85 -10.86 -3.16
CA SER A 169 9.25 -10.66 -3.54
C SER A 169 9.38 -9.87 -4.85
N GLN A 170 8.59 -10.20 -5.86
CA GLN A 170 8.58 -9.50 -7.15
C GLN A 170 8.13 -8.04 -7.00
N LYS A 171 7.13 -7.73 -6.16
CA LYS A 171 6.74 -6.35 -5.84
C LYS A 171 7.91 -5.55 -5.24
N ASN A 172 8.68 -6.15 -4.36
CA ASN A 172 9.85 -5.51 -3.77
C ASN A 172 10.95 -5.26 -4.82
N TYR A 173 11.22 -6.21 -5.72
CA TYR A 173 12.16 -6.00 -6.83
C TYR A 173 11.73 -4.87 -7.78
N ILE A 174 10.45 -4.76 -8.08
CA ILE A 174 9.91 -3.65 -8.89
C ILE A 174 10.18 -2.30 -8.22
N LYS A 175 9.98 -2.22 -6.90
CA LYS A 175 10.28 -0.98 -6.14
C LYS A 175 11.76 -0.62 -6.23
N GLN A 176 12.65 -1.60 -6.06
CA GLN A 176 14.10 -1.41 -6.19
C GLN A 176 14.49 -1.01 -7.61
N LEU A 177 13.91 -1.67 -8.62
CA LEU A 177 14.18 -1.36 -10.04
C LEU A 177 13.84 0.10 -10.38
N ARG A 178 12.72 0.63 -9.87
CA ARG A 178 12.38 2.04 -10.05
C ARG A 178 13.41 2.98 -9.42
N GLN A 179 13.91 2.64 -8.24
CA GLN A 179 14.95 3.43 -7.56
C GLN A 179 16.27 3.39 -8.34
N ASN A 180 16.68 2.21 -8.80
CA ASN A 180 17.91 2.04 -9.57
C ASN A 180 17.84 2.79 -10.91
N ILE A 181 16.70 2.75 -11.62
CA ILE A 181 16.52 3.51 -12.88
C ILE A 181 16.74 5.02 -12.63
N LEU A 182 16.17 5.58 -11.57
CA LEU A 182 16.37 6.98 -11.24
C LEU A 182 17.81 7.27 -10.83
N GLN A 183 18.42 6.42 -10.05
CA GLN A 183 19.82 6.55 -9.64
C GLN A 183 20.75 6.53 -10.85
N GLU A 184 20.65 5.53 -11.72
CA GLU A 184 21.48 5.43 -12.92
C GLU A 184 21.26 6.58 -13.91
N ALA A 185 20.03 7.14 -13.94
CA ALA A 185 19.72 8.32 -14.71
C ALA A 185 20.48 9.56 -14.21
N ILE A 186 20.42 9.80 -12.88
CA ILE A 186 21.03 10.97 -12.25
C ILE A 186 22.56 10.84 -12.15
N GLU A 187 23.09 9.64 -12.10
CA GLU A 187 24.53 9.36 -12.18
C GLU A 187 25.06 9.36 -13.63
N GLY A 188 24.20 9.55 -14.63
CA GLY A 188 24.56 9.57 -16.05
C GLY A 188 24.88 8.21 -16.66
N LYS A 189 24.64 7.10 -15.95
CA LYS A 189 24.94 5.75 -16.43
C LYS A 189 24.04 5.35 -17.59
N LEU A 190 22.75 5.72 -17.57
CA LEU A 190 21.80 5.40 -18.65
C LEU A 190 22.15 6.03 -19.99
N THR A 191 22.87 7.14 -20.01
CA THR A 191 23.21 7.90 -21.22
C THR A 191 24.67 7.74 -21.66
N ALA A 192 25.42 6.79 -21.06
CA ALA A 192 26.84 6.59 -21.39
C ALA A 192 27.09 6.35 -22.90
N ASP A 193 26.25 5.53 -23.57
CA ASP A 193 26.42 5.28 -25.00
C ASP A 193 25.98 6.47 -25.87
N TRP A 194 25.01 7.27 -25.42
CA TRP A 194 24.64 8.50 -26.09
C TRP A 194 25.79 9.52 -26.07
N ARG A 195 26.50 9.68 -24.94
CA ARG A 195 27.66 10.58 -24.83
C ARG A 195 28.80 10.22 -25.77
N LYS A 196 29.06 8.93 -26.03
CA LYS A 196 30.08 8.51 -27.00
C LYS A 196 29.79 9.03 -28.41
N GLN A 197 28.50 9.21 -28.74
CA GLN A 197 28.07 9.72 -30.05
C GLN A 197 27.86 11.26 -30.04
N ASN A 198 27.83 11.85 -28.87
CA ASN A 198 27.58 13.27 -28.67
C ASN A 198 28.63 13.86 -27.73
N PRO A 199 29.86 14.05 -28.20
CA PRO A 199 30.97 14.56 -27.38
C PRO A 199 30.73 15.98 -26.91
N VAL A 200 31.41 16.38 -25.84
CA VAL A 200 31.34 17.74 -25.26
C VAL A 200 31.72 18.79 -26.30
N GLN A 201 30.88 19.81 -26.43
CA GLN A 201 31.12 20.99 -27.25
C GLN A 201 31.22 22.21 -26.33
N LYS A 202 32.43 22.58 -25.94
CA LYS A 202 32.66 23.69 -25.00
C LYS A 202 31.95 24.97 -25.42
N GLY A 203 31.25 25.58 -24.49
CA GLY A 203 30.48 26.80 -24.70
C GLY A 203 29.10 26.60 -25.34
N ASN A 204 28.72 25.36 -25.68
CA ASN A 204 27.39 25.06 -26.18
C ASN A 204 26.51 24.45 -25.09
N PRO A 205 25.44 25.13 -24.60
CA PRO A 205 24.59 24.64 -23.49
C PRO A 205 23.93 23.29 -23.74
N ASP A 206 23.76 22.90 -25.01
CA ASP A 206 23.22 21.59 -25.35
C ASP A 206 24.18 20.44 -25.06
N TYR A 207 25.51 20.69 -25.05
CA TYR A 207 26.57 19.69 -24.91
C TYR A 207 27.63 20.03 -23.85
N ASP A 208 27.47 21.15 -23.12
CA ASP A 208 28.37 21.61 -22.07
C ASP A 208 27.55 22.19 -20.90
N ALA A 209 27.58 21.51 -19.77
CA ALA A 209 26.83 21.94 -18.59
C ALA A 209 27.41 23.20 -17.92
N GLU A 210 28.69 23.53 -18.13
CA GLU A 210 29.25 24.82 -17.65
C GLU A 210 28.58 25.98 -18.37
N ALA A 211 28.51 25.92 -19.70
CA ALA A 211 27.81 26.92 -20.49
C ALA A 211 26.32 27.03 -20.17
N LEU A 212 25.66 25.88 -19.95
CA LEU A 212 24.26 25.84 -19.51
C LEU A 212 24.09 26.52 -18.14
N PHE A 213 24.94 26.23 -17.20
CA PHE A 213 24.91 26.84 -15.86
C PHE A 213 25.11 28.36 -15.91
N GLU A 214 26.07 28.83 -16.72
CA GLU A 214 26.27 30.27 -16.91
C GLU A 214 25.03 30.96 -17.47
N GLN A 215 24.33 30.28 -18.41
CA GLN A 215 23.09 30.80 -18.99
C GLN A 215 21.97 30.87 -17.93
N ILE A 216 21.80 29.83 -17.13
CA ILE A 216 20.87 29.82 -15.98
C ILE A 216 21.20 30.98 -15.01
N GLN A 217 22.49 31.20 -14.69
CA GLN A 217 22.88 32.26 -13.76
C GLN A 217 22.57 33.65 -14.34
N LYS A 218 22.76 33.89 -15.63
CA LYS A 218 22.39 35.15 -16.29
C LYS A 218 20.90 35.45 -16.16
N GLU A 219 20.03 34.46 -16.41
CA GLU A 219 18.59 34.65 -16.24
C GLU A 219 18.20 34.91 -14.78
N ARG A 220 18.77 34.17 -13.85
CA ARG A 220 18.48 34.34 -12.40
C ARG A 220 18.88 35.70 -11.87
N ASN A 221 20.02 36.23 -12.27
CA ASN A 221 20.55 37.54 -11.82
C ASN A 221 19.68 38.71 -12.25
N ASN A 222 18.89 38.54 -13.33
CA ASN A 222 17.94 39.55 -13.78
C ASN A 222 16.70 39.67 -12.86
N GLU A 223 16.43 38.67 -11.97
CA GLU A 223 15.20 38.66 -11.17
C GLU A 223 15.36 39.16 -9.72
N LYS A 224 16.43 38.90 -8.99
CA LYS A 224 16.80 39.45 -7.66
C LYS A 224 18.08 38.79 -7.15
N LYS A 225 18.93 39.52 -6.40
CA LYS A 225 20.08 38.93 -5.66
C LYS A 225 19.56 37.82 -4.71
N GLN A 226 19.94 36.61 -5.00
CA GLN A 226 19.68 35.46 -4.12
C GLN A 226 20.90 35.30 -3.17
N LYS A 227 20.67 34.65 -2.03
CA LYS A 227 21.70 34.31 -1.06
C LYS A 227 22.70 33.35 -1.70
N GLU A 228 23.98 33.68 -1.66
CA GLU A 228 25.05 32.77 -2.06
C GLU A 228 25.01 31.50 -1.20
N LEU A 229 25.12 30.36 -1.85
CA LEU A 229 25.23 29.07 -1.19
C LEU A 229 26.71 28.73 -0.98
N SER A 230 27.00 27.94 0.05
CA SER A 230 28.37 27.48 0.30
C SER A 230 28.91 26.65 -0.87
N PRO A 231 30.22 26.75 -1.19
CA PRO A 231 30.82 25.86 -2.18
C PRO A 231 30.53 24.37 -1.89
N ILE A 232 30.47 23.56 -2.94
CA ILE A 232 30.28 22.13 -2.81
C ILE A 232 31.62 21.50 -2.39
N THR A 233 31.60 20.75 -1.28
CA THR A 233 32.77 19.99 -0.82
C THR A 233 32.88 18.64 -1.53
N ASP A 234 34.06 18.00 -1.43
CA ASP A 234 34.26 16.70 -2.07
C ASP A 234 33.42 15.59 -1.40
N GLU A 235 33.13 15.70 -0.09
CA GLU A 235 32.28 14.79 0.64
C GLU A 235 30.81 14.86 0.20
N GLU A 236 30.37 15.99 -0.34
CA GLU A 236 29.03 16.20 -0.87
C GLU A 236 28.85 15.63 -2.30
N LYS A 237 29.96 15.29 -2.98
CA LYS A 237 29.97 14.67 -4.30
C LYS A 237 29.83 13.15 -4.15
N THR A 238 28.61 12.67 -4.12
CA THR A 238 28.28 11.26 -3.79
C THR A 238 28.64 10.26 -4.88
N PHE A 239 29.00 10.72 -6.08
CA PHE A 239 29.40 9.89 -7.22
C PHE A 239 30.28 10.69 -8.19
N GLU A 240 30.95 10.03 -9.12
CA GLU A 240 31.70 10.68 -10.20
C GLU A 240 30.74 11.09 -11.32
N ILE A 241 30.70 12.39 -11.66
CA ILE A 241 29.91 12.88 -12.79
C ILE A 241 30.62 12.66 -14.12
N PRO A 242 29.89 12.40 -15.22
CA PRO A 242 30.46 12.29 -16.54
C PRO A 242 31.13 13.58 -17.00
N GLU A 243 32.06 13.46 -17.98
CA GLU A 243 32.60 14.62 -18.67
C GLU A 243 31.47 15.46 -19.33
N GLY A 244 31.61 16.79 -19.25
CA GLY A 244 30.60 17.72 -19.74
C GLY A 244 29.44 17.98 -18.75
N TRP A 245 29.39 17.29 -17.60
CA TRP A 245 28.47 17.59 -16.51
C TRP A 245 29.09 18.54 -15.48
N LYS A 246 28.24 19.17 -14.67
CA LYS A 246 28.69 20.08 -13.60
C LYS A 246 27.97 19.76 -12.30
N TRP A 247 28.70 19.72 -11.18
CA TRP A 247 28.10 19.72 -9.85
C TRP A 247 27.49 21.08 -9.53
N VAL A 248 26.23 21.10 -9.11
CA VAL A 248 25.50 22.32 -8.73
C VAL A 248 24.68 22.06 -7.47
N ARG A 249 24.37 23.12 -6.72
CA ARG A 249 23.33 23.07 -5.69
C ARG A 249 21.96 23.29 -6.33
N LEU A 250 20.93 22.60 -5.84
CA LEU A 250 19.57 22.75 -6.35
C LEU A 250 19.14 24.22 -6.32
N GLY A 251 19.46 24.94 -5.23
CA GLY A 251 19.18 26.36 -5.11
C GLY A 251 19.86 27.23 -6.16
N GLU A 252 20.98 26.81 -6.75
CA GLU A 252 21.70 27.58 -7.78
C GLU A 252 21.02 27.54 -9.14
N ILE A 253 20.22 26.53 -9.43
CA ILE A 253 19.50 26.38 -10.70
C ILE A 253 18.00 26.67 -10.58
N CYS A 254 17.52 27.01 -9.38
CA CYS A 254 16.14 27.39 -9.12
C CYS A 254 15.96 28.90 -9.08
N LYS A 255 14.90 29.43 -9.69
CA LYS A 255 14.47 30.82 -9.54
C LYS A 255 13.90 31.08 -8.16
N LYS A 256 13.14 30.11 -7.62
CA LYS A 256 12.48 30.24 -6.34
C LYS A 256 12.22 28.88 -5.71
N ILE A 257 12.51 28.76 -4.42
CA ILE A 257 12.09 27.64 -3.57
C ILE A 257 11.29 28.25 -2.42
N THR A 258 10.00 27.95 -2.35
CA THR A 258 9.08 28.51 -1.36
C THR A 258 8.06 27.46 -0.94
N ASP A 259 7.12 27.79 -0.07
CA ASP A 259 5.98 26.94 0.32
C ASP A 259 4.68 27.73 0.38
N GLY A 260 3.58 27.03 0.54
CA GLY A 260 2.26 27.61 0.70
C GLY A 260 2.10 28.39 2.01
N THR A 261 0.88 28.81 2.30
CA THR A 261 0.58 29.58 3.51
C THR A 261 0.67 28.73 4.78
N HIS A 262 1.25 29.31 5.84
CA HIS A 262 1.30 28.71 7.18
C HIS A 262 0.04 29.00 8.01
N LYS A 263 -0.79 29.96 7.56
CA LYS A 263 -2.06 30.25 8.19
C LYS A 263 -3.17 29.44 7.51
N THR A 264 -4.01 28.80 8.30
CA THR A 264 -5.20 28.13 7.77
C THR A 264 -6.12 29.18 7.14
N PRO A 265 -6.40 29.09 5.83
CA PRO A 265 -7.26 30.06 5.17
C PRO A 265 -8.72 29.85 5.54
N LYS A 266 -9.55 30.85 5.23
CA LYS A 266 -11.01 30.73 5.37
C LYS A 266 -11.56 29.93 4.18
N TYR A 267 -11.94 28.69 4.44
CA TYR A 267 -12.50 27.82 3.40
C TYR A 267 -13.88 28.25 2.96
N THR A 268 -14.16 28.06 1.68
CA THR A 268 -15.46 28.34 1.03
C THR A 268 -15.98 27.08 0.34
N ASN A 269 -17.26 27.05 -0.02
CA ASN A 269 -17.85 25.91 -0.74
C ASN A 269 -17.50 25.90 -2.23
N SER A 270 -17.04 27.02 -2.79
CA SER A 270 -16.61 27.19 -4.18
C SER A 270 -15.64 28.36 -4.28
N GLY A 271 -14.89 28.46 -5.36
CA GLY A 271 -13.91 29.51 -5.59
C GLY A 271 -12.61 28.97 -6.16
N ILE A 272 -11.48 29.51 -5.70
CA ILE A 272 -10.16 29.06 -6.15
C ILE A 272 -9.75 27.81 -5.36
N LYS A 273 -9.19 26.83 -6.05
CA LYS A 273 -8.71 25.58 -5.45
C LYS A 273 -7.55 25.82 -4.49
N PHE A 274 -7.59 25.16 -3.34
CA PHE A 274 -6.57 25.22 -2.30
C PHE A 274 -6.02 23.83 -2.04
N VAL A 275 -4.75 23.64 -2.33
CA VAL A 275 -4.08 22.33 -2.44
C VAL A 275 -3.07 22.13 -1.29
N SER A 276 -3.06 20.94 -0.74
CA SER A 276 -2.17 20.48 0.33
C SER A 276 -1.51 19.15 -0.03
N ALA A 277 -0.62 18.64 0.80
CA ALA A 277 0.00 17.33 0.58
C ALA A 277 -1.01 16.16 0.50
N LYS A 278 -2.23 16.32 1.04
CA LYS A 278 -3.30 15.33 0.95
C LYS A 278 -3.90 15.20 -0.45
N ASP A 279 -3.72 16.23 -1.26
CA ASP A 279 -4.23 16.30 -2.63
C ASP A 279 -3.21 15.77 -3.65
N ILE A 280 -2.17 15.07 -3.17
CA ILE A 280 -1.27 14.27 -4.01
C ILE A 280 -1.71 12.81 -3.91
N TYR A 281 -2.19 12.27 -5.03
CA TYR A 281 -2.59 10.88 -5.17
C TYR A 281 -1.83 10.22 -6.32
N ASN A 282 -1.32 9.00 -6.12
CA ASN A 282 -0.54 8.27 -7.11
C ASN A 282 0.61 9.09 -7.77
N LYS A 283 1.25 9.98 -7.00
CA LYS A 283 2.31 10.90 -7.48
C LYS A 283 1.84 11.92 -8.53
N GLU A 284 0.57 12.28 -8.49
CA GLU A 284 -0.06 13.31 -9.31
C GLU A 284 -0.92 14.24 -8.44
N LEU A 285 -1.23 15.44 -8.93
CA LEU A 285 -2.16 16.34 -8.28
C LEU A 285 -3.59 15.88 -8.54
N ASP A 286 -4.34 15.68 -7.47
CA ASP A 286 -5.77 15.35 -7.51
C ASP A 286 -6.60 16.52 -6.96
N PHE A 287 -7.32 17.17 -7.83
CA PHE A 287 -8.16 18.30 -7.49
C PHE A 287 -9.62 17.93 -7.17
N SER A 288 -9.98 16.64 -7.15
CA SER A 288 -11.37 16.18 -6.98
C SER A 288 -11.94 16.47 -5.59
N HIS A 289 -11.07 16.47 -4.56
CA HIS A 289 -11.47 16.65 -3.16
C HIS A 289 -10.75 17.81 -2.46
N CYS A 290 -10.07 18.69 -3.23
CA CYS A 290 -9.39 19.85 -2.68
C CYS A 290 -10.38 20.85 -2.08
N LYS A 291 -9.90 21.67 -1.16
CA LYS A 291 -10.68 22.77 -0.58
C LYS A 291 -10.71 23.98 -1.51
N TYR A 292 -11.55 24.94 -1.17
CA TYR A 292 -11.67 26.20 -1.90
C TYR A 292 -11.45 27.38 -0.98
N ILE A 293 -10.94 28.47 -1.54
CA ILE A 293 -10.79 29.78 -0.87
C ILE A 293 -11.37 30.91 -1.75
N SER A 294 -11.56 32.08 -1.16
CA SER A 294 -12.03 33.25 -1.91
C SER A 294 -10.96 33.77 -2.88
N GLU A 295 -11.38 34.45 -3.94
CA GLU A 295 -10.45 35.12 -4.87
C GLU A 295 -9.59 36.18 -4.19
N SER A 296 -10.14 36.91 -3.22
CA SER A 296 -9.37 37.92 -2.49
C SER A 296 -8.25 37.31 -1.68
N GLU A 297 -8.50 36.20 -1.00
CA GLU A 297 -7.47 35.48 -0.23
C GLU A 297 -6.44 34.83 -1.16
N HIS A 298 -6.90 34.23 -2.26
CA HIS A 298 -6.01 33.67 -3.29
C HIS A 298 -5.03 34.73 -3.81
N LYS A 299 -5.49 35.93 -4.20
CA LYS A 299 -4.63 37.00 -4.73
C LYS A 299 -3.51 37.38 -3.75
N GLU A 300 -3.77 37.40 -2.44
CA GLU A 300 -2.73 37.67 -1.43
C GLU A 300 -1.74 36.52 -1.31
N LEU A 301 -2.19 35.27 -1.29
CA LEU A 301 -1.33 34.10 -1.18
C LEU A 301 -0.47 33.90 -2.43
N TYR A 302 -1.03 34.18 -3.60
CA TYR A 302 -0.39 33.97 -4.91
C TYR A 302 0.80 34.91 -5.14
N LYS A 303 0.81 36.08 -4.51
CA LYS A 303 1.97 37.01 -4.54
C LYS A 303 3.25 36.34 -4.04
N ARG A 304 3.13 35.50 -3.02
CA ARG A 304 4.27 34.78 -2.42
C ARG A 304 4.52 33.43 -3.06
N CYS A 305 3.47 32.66 -3.34
CA CYS A 305 3.55 31.29 -3.81
C CYS A 305 2.56 31.09 -4.94
N ASN A 306 3.08 31.17 -6.17
CA ASN A 306 2.32 31.17 -7.42
C ASN A 306 2.72 29.96 -8.28
N PRO A 307 2.09 28.79 -8.09
CA PRO A 307 2.34 27.62 -8.93
C PRO A 307 1.97 27.88 -10.37
N GLU A 308 2.85 27.57 -11.31
CA GLU A 308 2.66 27.68 -12.73
C GLU A 308 2.90 26.33 -13.39
N LEU A 309 2.48 26.19 -14.66
CA LEU A 309 2.69 24.97 -15.43
C LEU A 309 4.18 24.56 -15.41
N ASN A 310 4.45 23.27 -15.21
CA ASN A 310 5.76 22.66 -15.09
C ASN A 310 6.58 23.02 -13.82
N ASP A 311 6.06 23.79 -12.91
CA ASP A 311 6.69 23.91 -11.60
C ASP A 311 6.64 22.58 -10.83
N LEU A 312 7.59 22.36 -9.92
CA LEU A 312 7.57 21.17 -9.05
C LEU A 312 6.93 21.48 -7.71
N LEU A 313 6.10 20.57 -7.26
CA LEU A 313 5.54 20.56 -5.91
C LEU A 313 6.09 19.37 -5.13
N ILE A 314 6.46 19.59 -3.87
CA ILE A 314 7.05 18.56 -3.00
C ILE A 314 6.28 18.49 -1.70
N SER A 315 5.83 17.29 -1.30
CA SER A 315 5.23 17.09 0.01
C SER A 315 6.26 17.27 1.13
N LYS A 316 6.00 18.22 2.05
CA LYS A 316 6.83 18.51 3.23
C LYS A 316 6.38 17.75 4.47
N SER A 317 5.15 17.22 4.47
CA SER A 317 4.55 16.47 5.57
C SER A 317 3.76 15.27 5.04
N GLY A 318 3.46 14.29 5.90
CA GLY A 318 2.84 13.04 5.49
C GLY A 318 3.80 12.15 4.70
N SER A 319 3.53 11.90 3.43
CA SER A 319 4.45 11.20 2.51
C SER A 319 5.57 12.15 2.05
N ILE A 320 6.45 12.54 2.97
CA ILE A 320 7.53 13.51 2.74
C ILE A 320 8.35 13.13 1.51
N GLY A 321 8.69 14.12 0.67
CA GLY A 321 9.56 13.95 -0.48
C GLY A 321 8.87 13.38 -1.72
N THR A 322 7.54 13.31 -1.76
CA THR A 322 6.83 13.02 -3.00
C THR A 322 6.87 14.24 -3.91
N VAL A 323 7.47 14.08 -5.10
CA VAL A 323 7.62 15.16 -6.09
C VAL A 323 6.61 14.99 -7.21
N VAL A 324 5.83 16.04 -7.47
CA VAL A 324 4.88 16.10 -8.57
C VAL A 324 5.17 17.29 -9.48
N LEU A 325 4.96 17.11 -10.77
CA LEU A 325 5.04 18.19 -11.75
C LEU A 325 3.64 18.83 -11.87
N ASN A 326 3.57 20.16 -11.77
CA ASN A 326 2.32 20.84 -12.04
C ASN A 326 1.98 20.75 -13.53
N ASN A 327 0.90 20.05 -13.85
CA ASN A 327 0.44 19.81 -15.21
C ASN A 327 -0.83 20.58 -15.58
N VAL A 328 -1.24 21.55 -14.73
CA VAL A 328 -2.43 22.38 -15.00
C VAL A 328 -2.06 23.83 -15.23
N THR A 329 -2.91 24.53 -15.99
CA THR A 329 -2.71 25.94 -16.39
C THR A 329 -3.59 26.90 -15.59
N PHE A 330 -4.58 26.39 -14.82
CA PHE A 330 -5.40 27.25 -13.96
C PHE A 330 -4.69 27.55 -12.63
N GLU A 331 -4.98 28.70 -12.06
CA GLU A 331 -4.40 29.13 -10.79
C GLU A 331 -5.01 28.38 -9.60
N PHE A 332 -4.15 28.11 -8.61
CA PHE A 332 -4.53 27.55 -7.31
C PHE A 332 -3.55 27.99 -6.23
N SER A 333 -3.94 27.90 -4.97
CA SER A 333 -3.08 28.24 -3.84
C SER A 333 -2.63 27.00 -3.08
N LEU A 334 -1.49 27.10 -2.40
CA LEU A 334 -0.87 26.02 -1.67
C LEU A 334 -0.91 26.22 -0.15
N PHE A 335 -1.07 25.12 0.56
CA PHE A 335 -0.79 25.04 2.00
C PHE A 335 0.69 24.77 2.26
N GLU A 336 1.19 25.12 3.46
CA GLU A 336 2.58 24.93 3.89
C GLU A 336 3.11 23.51 3.76
N SER A 337 2.22 22.51 3.74
CA SER A 337 2.57 21.10 3.55
C SER A 337 3.15 20.78 2.17
N LEU A 338 3.11 21.75 1.23
CA LEU A 338 3.70 21.67 -0.10
C LEU A 338 4.78 22.74 -0.29
N ALA A 339 5.98 22.33 -0.69
CA ALA A 339 6.99 23.22 -1.25
C ALA A 339 6.76 23.38 -2.76
N LEU A 340 7.08 24.56 -3.27
CA LEU A 340 7.08 24.94 -4.68
C LEU A 340 8.51 25.22 -5.11
N ILE A 341 8.95 24.59 -6.19
CA ILE A 341 10.22 24.86 -6.87
C ILE A 341 9.92 25.43 -8.26
N LYS A 342 10.39 26.64 -8.50
CA LYS A 342 10.41 27.31 -9.79
C LYS A 342 11.83 27.35 -10.33
N TYR A 343 11.99 27.07 -11.61
CA TYR A 343 13.29 27.06 -12.30
C TYR A 343 13.14 27.62 -13.71
N THR A 344 14.25 27.85 -14.41
CA THR A 344 14.25 28.34 -15.80
C THR A 344 13.86 27.21 -16.74
N GLN A 345 12.60 27.20 -17.20
CA GLN A 345 12.05 26.10 -18.02
C GLN A 345 12.60 26.09 -19.47
N SER A 346 13.21 27.18 -19.95
CA SER A 346 13.94 27.23 -21.23
C SER A 346 15.24 26.42 -21.18
N GLU A 347 15.88 26.38 -20.02
CA GLU A 347 17.22 25.84 -19.77
C GLU A 347 17.20 24.47 -19.09
N LEU A 348 16.09 24.09 -18.48
CA LEU A 348 15.95 22.86 -17.69
C LEU A 348 14.70 22.09 -18.10
N VAL A 349 14.89 20.82 -18.46
CA VAL A 349 13.80 19.94 -18.86
C VAL A 349 12.91 19.58 -17.66
N PRO A 350 11.61 19.89 -17.65
CA PRO A 350 10.73 19.71 -16.49
C PRO A 350 10.73 18.29 -15.92
N LYS A 351 10.67 17.27 -16.77
CA LYS A 351 10.71 15.87 -16.33
C LYS A 351 12.06 15.46 -15.77
N PHE A 352 13.17 15.97 -16.33
CA PHE A 352 14.50 15.76 -15.74
C PHE A 352 14.55 16.36 -14.35
N MET A 353 14.11 17.60 -14.15
CA MET A 353 14.05 18.24 -12.84
C MET A 353 13.20 17.45 -11.86
N LYS A 354 12.05 16.91 -12.28
CA LYS A 354 11.24 16.00 -11.46
C LYS A 354 12.04 14.77 -11.02
N PHE A 355 12.76 14.14 -11.91
CA PHE A 355 13.58 12.96 -11.59
C PHE A 355 14.73 13.29 -10.66
N ALA A 356 15.45 14.38 -10.92
CA ALA A 356 16.56 14.83 -10.09
C ALA A 356 16.10 15.17 -8.66
N VAL A 357 15.04 15.95 -8.52
CA VAL A 357 14.49 16.31 -7.21
C VAL A 357 13.90 15.09 -6.50
N GLN A 358 13.27 14.14 -7.21
CA GLN A 358 12.81 12.90 -6.61
C GLN A 358 13.97 12.03 -6.12
N TYR A 359 15.08 11.96 -6.86
CA TYR A 359 16.30 11.29 -6.42
C TYR A 359 16.85 11.93 -5.15
N ILE A 360 16.97 13.24 -5.13
CA ILE A 360 17.37 14.00 -3.92
C ILE A 360 16.47 13.63 -2.74
N CYS A 361 15.16 13.72 -2.90
CA CYS A 361 14.20 13.42 -1.83
C CYS A 361 14.26 11.95 -1.34
N ASN A 362 14.56 11.00 -2.22
CA ASN A 362 14.71 9.59 -1.85
C ASN A 362 15.96 9.33 -1.01
N ASN A 363 16.98 10.17 -1.13
CA ASN A 363 18.27 10.04 -0.44
C ASN A 363 18.41 10.97 0.78
N LEU A 364 17.36 11.73 1.14
CA LEU A 364 17.38 12.54 2.36
C LEU A 364 17.55 11.66 3.60
N THR A 365 18.45 12.07 4.47
CA THR A 365 18.73 11.38 5.74
C THR A 365 17.74 11.79 6.83
N ILE A 366 17.74 11.07 7.95
CA ILE A 366 16.92 11.42 9.12
C ILE A 366 17.30 12.79 9.68
N SER A 367 18.58 13.19 9.57
CA SER A 367 19.08 14.51 9.97
C SER A 367 18.55 15.66 9.11
N ASP A 368 18.22 15.38 7.84
CA ASP A 368 17.66 16.37 6.92
C ASP A 368 16.17 16.65 7.19
N ILE A 369 15.51 15.74 7.92
CA ILE A 369 14.10 15.80 8.25
C ILE A 369 13.95 16.09 9.74
N LYS A 370 13.61 17.33 10.11
CA LYS A 370 13.50 17.78 11.51
C LYS A 370 12.08 17.63 12.05
N GLY A 371 11.97 17.36 13.36
CA GLY A 371 10.72 17.34 14.13
C GLY A 371 10.53 16.04 14.93
N VAL A 372 10.19 16.17 16.23
CA VAL A 372 9.99 15.03 17.15
C VAL A 372 8.61 14.40 16.96
N CYS A 373 7.56 15.21 16.84
CA CYS A 373 6.16 14.76 16.69
C CYS A 373 5.68 14.78 15.24
N VAL A 374 6.12 15.76 14.44
CA VAL A 374 5.79 15.86 13.01
C VAL A 374 7.08 16.13 12.25
N LYS A 375 7.45 15.22 11.37
CA LYS A 375 8.61 15.37 10.50
C LYS A 375 8.31 16.39 9.40
N HIS A 376 9.20 17.34 9.18
CA HIS A 376 9.08 18.36 8.13
C HIS A 376 10.37 18.50 7.32
N LEU A 377 10.21 18.58 6.00
CA LEU A 377 11.30 18.94 5.10
C LEU A 377 11.45 20.46 5.02
N HIS A 378 12.62 20.97 5.38
CA HIS A 378 12.91 22.40 5.34
C HIS A 378 13.41 22.84 3.97
N LEU A 379 12.98 24.03 3.53
CA LEU A 379 13.33 24.58 2.20
C LEU A 379 14.83 24.84 2.03
N ASN A 380 15.54 25.22 3.08
CA ASN A 380 16.99 25.41 3.05
C ASN A 380 17.76 24.09 2.87
N VAL A 381 17.24 23.00 3.39
CA VAL A 381 17.81 21.65 3.15
C VAL A 381 17.68 21.30 1.67
N LEU A 382 16.51 21.51 1.07
CA LEU A 382 16.31 21.31 -0.37
C LEU A 382 17.24 22.18 -1.22
N SER A 383 17.31 23.47 -0.89
CA SER A 383 18.16 24.43 -1.62
C SER A 383 19.65 24.06 -1.59
N GLY A 384 20.12 23.50 -0.47
CA GLY A 384 21.50 23.08 -0.27
C GLY A 384 21.89 21.75 -0.91
N GLN A 385 20.93 20.93 -1.35
CA GLN A 385 21.23 19.62 -1.92
C GLN A 385 22.00 19.74 -3.24
N THR A 386 22.95 18.82 -3.44
CA THR A 386 23.78 18.76 -4.65
C THR A 386 23.20 17.82 -5.69
N LEU A 387 23.44 18.12 -6.96
CA LEU A 387 23.13 17.25 -8.09
C LEU A 387 24.14 17.46 -9.23
N GLY A 388 24.38 16.41 -10.02
CA GLY A 388 25.06 16.54 -11.30
C GLY A 388 24.11 17.11 -12.34
N LEU A 389 24.46 18.28 -12.88
CA LEU A 389 23.71 18.92 -13.97
C LEU A 389 24.24 18.41 -15.32
N PRO A 390 23.43 17.71 -16.15
CA PRO A 390 23.80 17.36 -17.51
C PRO A 390 23.55 18.53 -18.46
N PRO A 391 24.20 18.56 -19.63
CA PRO A 391 23.85 19.45 -20.73
C PRO A 391 22.40 19.27 -21.19
N LEU A 392 21.81 20.29 -21.81
CA LEU A 392 20.37 20.30 -22.12
C LEU A 392 19.92 19.16 -23.06
N ALA A 393 20.73 18.79 -24.03
CA ALA A 393 20.40 17.66 -24.93
C ALA A 393 20.43 16.31 -24.19
N GLU A 394 21.35 16.15 -23.24
CA GLU A 394 21.43 14.94 -22.43
C GLU A 394 20.28 14.84 -21.41
N GLN A 395 19.79 15.96 -20.85
CA GLN A 395 18.58 15.96 -20.03
C GLN A 395 17.38 15.37 -20.79
N LYS A 396 17.21 15.74 -22.07
CA LYS A 396 16.15 15.21 -22.95
C LYS A 396 16.31 13.70 -23.15
N GLU A 397 17.53 13.25 -23.41
CA GLU A 397 17.81 11.81 -23.59
C GLU A 397 17.61 11.01 -22.30
N ILE A 398 18.02 11.53 -21.15
CA ILE A 398 17.73 10.94 -19.83
C ILE A 398 16.23 10.74 -19.65
N VAL A 399 15.43 11.78 -19.92
CA VAL A 399 13.97 11.70 -19.82
C VAL A 399 13.41 10.61 -20.73
N ASN A 400 13.83 10.56 -21.98
CA ASN A 400 13.39 9.56 -22.95
C ASN A 400 13.68 8.14 -22.48
N LYS A 401 14.91 7.86 -22.02
CA LYS A 401 15.31 6.55 -21.50
C LYS A 401 14.56 6.16 -20.24
N VAL A 402 14.46 7.08 -19.28
CA VAL A 402 13.72 6.83 -18.02
C VAL A 402 12.25 6.52 -18.30
N GLU A 403 11.57 7.29 -19.14
CA GLU A 403 10.17 7.05 -19.47
C GLU A 403 9.96 5.70 -20.17
N THR A 404 10.87 5.36 -21.10
CA THR A 404 10.86 4.04 -21.76
C THR A 404 10.98 2.90 -20.75
N LEU A 405 11.93 3.00 -19.82
CA LEU A 405 12.12 1.99 -18.77
C LEU A 405 10.96 1.93 -17.79
N LEU A 406 10.44 3.08 -17.35
CA LEU A 406 9.29 3.14 -16.44
C LEU A 406 8.01 2.58 -17.09
N THR A 407 7.85 2.72 -18.39
CA THR A 407 6.73 2.08 -19.13
C THR A 407 6.84 0.56 -19.08
N LYS A 408 8.04 0.00 -19.28
CA LYS A 408 8.28 -1.45 -19.12
C LYS A 408 8.01 -1.92 -17.70
N VAL A 409 8.48 -1.16 -16.71
CA VAL A 409 8.21 -1.46 -15.29
C VAL A 409 6.71 -1.46 -14.99
N LYS A 410 5.95 -0.53 -15.54
CA LYS A 410 4.49 -0.48 -15.40
C LYS A 410 3.81 -1.72 -15.96
N THR A 411 4.28 -2.22 -17.10
CA THR A 411 3.77 -3.48 -17.67
C THR A 411 4.02 -4.67 -16.74
N LEU A 412 5.21 -4.77 -16.15
CA LEU A 412 5.53 -5.80 -15.16
C LEU A 412 4.66 -5.70 -13.90
N GLU A 413 4.42 -4.49 -13.38
CA GLU A 413 3.52 -4.28 -12.24
C GLU A 413 2.10 -4.77 -12.52
N ASN A 414 1.57 -4.49 -13.71
CA ASN A 414 0.24 -4.96 -14.11
C ASN A 414 0.19 -6.50 -14.14
N GLN A 415 1.22 -7.15 -14.71
CA GLN A 415 1.32 -8.62 -14.74
C GLN A 415 1.39 -9.23 -13.33
N ILE A 416 2.15 -8.61 -12.41
CA ILE A 416 2.24 -9.05 -11.01
C ILE A 416 0.88 -8.92 -10.31
N THR A 417 0.17 -7.82 -10.54
CA THR A 417 -1.17 -7.59 -9.99
C THR A 417 -2.18 -8.62 -10.49
N GLU A 418 -2.14 -8.94 -11.78
CA GLU A 418 -2.99 -9.99 -12.38
C GLU A 418 -2.68 -11.37 -11.79
N ARG A 419 -1.39 -11.73 -11.68
CA ARG A 419 -0.96 -12.98 -11.04
C ARG A 419 -1.43 -13.07 -9.59
N GLU A 420 -1.41 -11.98 -8.83
CA GLU A 420 -1.94 -11.93 -7.46
C GLU A 420 -3.44 -12.23 -7.42
N GLN A 421 -4.21 -11.64 -8.32
CA GLN A 421 -5.65 -11.88 -8.42
C GLN A 421 -5.94 -13.34 -8.80
N LEU A 422 -5.24 -13.87 -9.80
CA LEU A 422 -5.38 -15.27 -10.20
C LEU A 422 -5.01 -16.24 -9.09
N THR A 423 -3.95 -15.95 -8.32
CA THR A 423 -3.53 -16.77 -7.17
C THR A 423 -4.62 -16.79 -6.08
N LYS A 424 -5.25 -15.65 -5.79
CA LYS A 424 -6.39 -15.56 -4.84
C LYS A 424 -7.61 -16.34 -5.34
N GLN A 425 -7.93 -16.26 -6.63
CA GLN A 425 -9.02 -17.02 -7.24
C GLN A 425 -8.74 -18.53 -7.22
N LEU A 426 -7.51 -18.94 -7.51
CA LEU A 426 -7.09 -20.33 -7.43
C LEU A 426 -7.25 -20.89 -6.01
N MET A 427 -6.81 -20.15 -5.00
CA MET A 427 -6.99 -20.51 -3.58
C MET A 427 -8.45 -20.75 -3.23
N GLN A 428 -9.35 -19.90 -3.72
CA GLN A 428 -10.80 -20.05 -3.51
C GLN A 428 -11.38 -21.25 -4.27
N SER A 429 -10.92 -21.52 -5.50
CA SER A 429 -11.42 -22.63 -6.32
C SER A 429 -10.96 -24.00 -5.79
N ILE A 430 -9.76 -24.10 -5.22
CA ILE A 430 -9.26 -25.32 -4.58
C ILE A 430 -10.23 -25.77 -3.47
N LEU A 431 -10.65 -24.82 -2.63
CA LEU A 431 -11.59 -25.13 -1.55
C LEU A 431 -12.98 -25.54 -2.05
N LYS A 432 -13.41 -25.01 -3.21
CA LYS A 432 -14.72 -25.36 -3.80
C LYS A 432 -14.71 -26.70 -4.58
N GLY A 433 -13.57 -27.09 -5.13
CA GLY A 433 -13.50 -28.22 -6.04
C GLY A 433 -13.33 -29.59 -5.39
N TYR A 434 -13.02 -29.65 -4.09
CA TYR A 434 -12.77 -30.91 -3.37
C TYR A 434 -13.74 -31.19 -2.24
N VAL A 435 -14.63 -30.27 -1.92
CA VAL A 435 -15.52 -30.39 -0.75
C VAL A 435 -16.98 -30.08 -1.11
#